data_c76f458edac4bf677f26cd4e50503c4a
#
_entry.id   c76f458edac4bf677f26cd4e50503c4a
#
_cell.length_a   1.000
_cell.length_b   1.000
_cell.length_c   1.000
_cell.angle_alpha   90.00
_cell.angle_beta   90.00
_cell.angle_gamma   90.00
#
_symmetry.space_group_name_H-M   'P 1'
#
loop_
_entity.id
_entity.type
_entity.pdbx_description
1 polymer ?
#
loop_
_entity_poly.entity_id
_entity_poly.type
_entity_poly.pdbx_seq_one_letter_code
_entity_poly.pdbx_strand_id
1 'polypeptide(L)'
;MSDKKNILITGGVGFIGSNLSERLMREGHNVISIDDYSFGKKENEFDNIKYIRNDIESISNIDEPIDICYHLAAKARVQPSFDDPVDYFRVNVKGTMEVMEWAKKNNVKVVYAGSSSKHFSPEDSPYAMYKYLGEQICKLYKKSYNLKVEIARFYNVYGPRENRDEKFGNVIGIWTTKAIKGEPL
;
A
#
# COMPACT_ATOMS: atom_id res chain seq x y z
N MET A 1 2.49 -26.64 8.95
CA MET A 1 1.52 -25.65 8.42
C MET A 1 1.65 -24.41 9.26
N SER A 2 1.85 -23.22 8.68
CA SER A 2 1.83 -21.97 9.46
C SER A 2 0.44 -21.77 10.05
N ASP A 3 0.36 -21.26 11.29
CA ASP A 3 -0.94 -20.95 11.90
C ASP A 3 -1.71 -20.00 11.00
N LYS A 4 -3.00 -20.32 10.76
CA LYS A 4 -3.91 -19.49 9.99
C LYS A 4 -4.06 -18.12 10.66
N LYS A 5 -3.90 -17.04 9.89
CA LYS A 5 -3.95 -15.64 10.36
C LYS A 5 -5.10 -14.88 9.71
N ASN A 6 -5.62 -13.91 10.42
CA ASN A 6 -6.50 -12.89 9.87
C ASN A 6 -5.63 -11.69 9.43
N ILE A 7 -5.63 -11.39 8.15
CA ILE A 7 -4.73 -10.41 7.56
C ILE A 7 -5.54 -9.31 6.88
N LEU A 8 -5.27 -8.07 7.27
CA LEU A 8 -5.78 -6.90 6.59
C LEU A 8 -4.75 -6.38 5.59
N ILE A 9 -5.20 -6.08 4.37
CA ILE A 9 -4.38 -5.42 3.36
C ILE A 9 -5.06 -4.11 2.97
N THR A 10 -4.43 -2.98 3.21
CA THR A 10 -4.88 -1.71 2.68
C THR A 10 -4.30 -1.51 1.29
N GLY A 11 -5.11 -1.08 0.32
CA GLY A 11 -4.68 -1.03 -1.08
C GLY A 11 -4.65 -2.42 -1.75
N GLY A 12 -5.56 -3.33 -1.35
CA GLY A 12 -5.51 -4.74 -1.74
C GLY A 12 -5.95 -5.05 -3.17
N VAL A 13 -6.59 -4.13 -3.89
CA VAL A 13 -6.89 -4.28 -5.32
C VAL A 13 -5.89 -3.53 -6.21
N GLY A 14 -4.90 -2.86 -5.60
CA GLY A 14 -3.75 -2.28 -6.30
C GLY A 14 -2.77 -3.37 -6.77
N PHE A 15 -1.71 -2.97 -7.47
CA PHE A 15 -0.70 -3.87 -8.04
C PHE A 15 -0.07 -4.80 -6.99
N ILE A 16 0.62 -4.23 -6.01
CA ILE A 16 1.33 -5.03 -4.99
C ILE A 16 0.33 -5.72 -4.07
N GLY A 17 -0.73 -5.00 -3.66
CA GLY A 17 -1.74 -5.52 -2.76
C GLY A 17 -2.46 -6.75 -3.28
N SER A 18 -2.87 -6.75 -4.54
CA SER A 18 -3.58 -7.89 -5.15
C SER A 18 -2.69 -9.15 -5.29
N ASN A 19 -1.41 -8.97 -5.62
CA ASN A 19 -0.46 -10.09 -5.65
C ASN A 19 -0.23 -10.67 -4.25
N LEU A 20 -0.10 -9.82 -3.23
CA LEU A 20 0.05 -10.25 -1.84
C LEU A 20 -1.23 -10.93 -1.33
N SER A 21 -2.40 -10.35 -1.63
CA SER A 21 -3.72 -10.91 -1.27
C SER A 21 -3.89 -12.33 -1.80
N GLU A 22 -3.62 -12.52 -3.10
CA GLU A 22 -3.67 -13.84 -3.75
C GLU A 22 -2.73 -14.84 -3.08
N ARG A 23 -1.49 -14.45 -2.82
CA ARG A 23 -0.49 -15.32 -2.21
C ARG A 23 -0.91 -15.75 -0.81
N LEU A 24 -1.33 -14.82 0.05
CA LEU A 24 -1.72 -15.12 1.41
C LEU A 24 -3.01 -15.97 1.48
N MET A 25 -3.97 -15.70 0.60
CA MET A 25 -5.17 -16.53 0.45
C MET A 25 -4.79 -17.98 0.06
N ARG A 26 -3.88 -18.17 -0.91
CA ARG A 26 -3.41 -19.51 -1.30
C ARG A 26 -2.63 -20.23 -0.21
N GLU A 27 -1.99 -19.51 0.70
CA GLU A 27 -1.33 -20.05 1.89
C GLU A 27 -2.32 -20.39 3.02
N GLY A 28 -3.62 -20.15 2.82
CA GLY A 28 -4.70 -20.55 3.74
C GLY A 28 -5.04 -19.51 4.80
N HIS A 29 -4.54 -18.28 4.68
CA HIS A 29 -4.90 -17.18 5.58
C HIS A 29 -6.27 -16.59 5.26
N ASN A 30 -6.93 -15.99 6.25
CA ASN A 30 -8.10 -15.16 6.04
C ASN A 30 -7.65 -13.75 5.63
N VAL A 31 -8.00 -13.32 4.42
CA VAL A 31 -7.59 -12.01 3.90
C VAL A 31 -8.78 -11.08 3.79
N ILE A 32 -8.63 -9.87 4.31
CA ILE A 32 -9.56 -8.75 4.16
C ILE A 32 -8.80 -7.62 3.47
N SER A 33 -9.42 -6.94 2.54
CA SER A 33 -8.86 -5.79 1.82
C SER A 33 -9.74 -4.57 2.04
N ILE A 34 -9.11 -3.40 2.31
CA ILE A 34 -9.75 -2.10 2.22
C ILE A 34 -9.06 -1.30 1.11
N ASP A 35 -9.85 -0.76 0.17
CA ASP A 35 -9.35 -0.02 -0.99
C ASP A 35 -10.43 0.96 -1.48
N ASP A 36 -10.05 2.16 -1.91
CA ASP A 36 -10.97 3.15 -2.48
C ASP A 36 -11.17 2.98 -4.00
N TYR A 37 -10.40 2.07 -4.61
CA TYR A 37 -10.37 1.79 -6.05
C TYR A 37 -9.90 2.98 -6.92
N SER A 38 -9.21 3.96 -6.33
CA SER A 38 -8.67 5.10 -7.07
C SER A 38 -7.61 4.71 -8.09
N PHE A 39 -6.81 3.69 -7.78
CA PHE A 39 -5.78 3.10 -8.67
C PHE A 39 -5.93 1.59 -8.82
N GLY A 40 -6.60 0.95 -7.89
CA GLY A 40 -6.91 -0.47 -7.93
C GLY A 40 -8.04 -0.77 -8.91
N LYS A 41 -8.09 -2.02 -9.38
CA LYS A 41 -9.08 -2.46 -10.35
C LYS A 41 -9.91 -3.60 -9.79
N LYS A 42 -11.21 -3.62 -10.11
CA LYS A 42 -12.12 -4.69 -9.70
C LYS A 42 -11.67 -6.07 -10.23
N GLU A 43 -11.05 -6.11 -11.41
CA GLU A 43 -10.53 -7.34 -12.01
C GLU A 43 -9.38 -7.97 -11.20
N ASN A 44 -8.86 -7.25 -10.20
CA ASN A 44 -7.84 -7.76 -9.26
C ASN A 44 -8.45 -8.41 -8.01
N GLU A 45 -9.77 -8.49 -7.89
CA GLU A 45 -10.46 -9.19 -6.79
C GLU A 45 -10.41 -10.71 -6.97
N PHE A 46 -10.47 -11.44 -5.84
CA PHE A 46 -10.55 -12.89 -5.76
C PHE A 46 -11.73 -13.29 -4.89
N ASP A 47 -12.50 -14.30 -5.29
CA ASP A 47 -13.77 -14.71 -4.64
C ASP A 47 -13.64 -15.04 -3.15
N ASN A 48 -12.48 -15.52 -2.71
CA ASN A 48 -12.25 -15.94 -1.32
C ASN A 48 -11.63 -14.83 -0.43
N ILE A 49 -11.69 -13.58 -0.86
CA ILE A 49 -11.18 -12.41 -0.13
C ILE A 49 -12.34 -11.46 0.14
N LYS A 50 -12.46 -10.97 1.38
CA LYS A 50 -13.42 -9.93 1.71
C LYS A 50 -12.89 -8.57 1.29
N TYR A 51 -13.60 -7.87 0.42
CA TYR A 51 -13.27 -6.51 -0.01
C TYR A 51 -14.19 -5.47 0.64
N ILE A 52 -13.59 -4.45 1.20
CA ILE A 52 -14.26 -3.28 1.78
C ILE A 52 -13.90 -2.10 0.87
N ARG A 53 -14.85 -1.63 0.07
CA ARG A 53 -14.64 -0.45 -0.77
C ARG A 53 -14.83 0.80 0.06
N ASN A 54 -13.74 1.37 0.54
CA ASN A 54 -13.75 2.59 1.34
C ASN A 54 -12.36 3.24 1.35
N ASP A 55 -12.34 4.52 1.74
CA ASP A 55 -11.10 5.26 1.97
C ASP A 55 -10.36 4.73 3.20
N ILE A 56 -9.03 4.88 3.20
CA ILE A 56 -8.17 4.45 4.31
C ILE A 56 -8.50 5.13 5.63
N GLU A 57 -9.04 6.34 5.61
CA GLU A 57 -9.48 7.06 6.80
C GLU A 57 -10.63 6.35 7.54
N SER A 58 -11.32 5.42 6.87
CA SER A 58 -12.40 4.61 7.45
C SER A 58 -11.91 3.31 8.11
N ILE A 59 -10.60 3.13 8.26
CA ILE A 59 -10.02 1.89 8.84
C ILE A 59 -10.53 1.61 10.25
N SER A 60 -10.91 2.66 11.00
CA SER A 60 -11.49 2.52 12.34
C SER A 60 -12.80 1.75 12.39
N ASN A 61 -13.49 1.56 11.25
CA ASN A 61 -14.73 0.83 11.11
C ASN A 61 -14.52 -0.69 10.90
N ILE A 62 -13.26 -1.14 10.90
CA ILE A 62 -12.94 -2.57 10.79
C ILE A 62 -12.97 -3.18 12.19
N ASP A 63 -14.01 -3.98 12.44
CA ASP A 63 -14.25 -4.66 13.74
C ASP A 63 -13.74 -6.10 13.77
N GLU A 64 -13.35 -6.66 12.61
CA GLU A 64 -12.82 -8.02 12.55
C GLU A 64 -11.49 -8.14 13.30
N PRO A 65 -11.27 -9.27 14.02
CA PRO A 65 -9.99 -9.51 14.66
C PRO A 65 -8.89 -9.70 13.62
N ILE A 66 -7.89 -8.82 13.63
CA ILE A 66 -6.77 -8.82 12.69
C ILE A 66 -5.46 -9.12 13.45
N ASP A 67 -4.66 -10.03 12.91
CA ASP A 67 -3.32 -10.35 13.43
C ASP A 67 -2.25 -9.44 12.83
N ILE A 68 -2.35 -9.18 11.51
CA ILE A 68 -1.35 -8.43 10.74
C ILE A 68 -2.06 -7.50 9.75
N CYS A 69 -1.63 -6.25 9.70
CA CYS A 69 -2.02 -5.29 8.68
C CYS A 69 -0.83 -5.01 7.74
N TYR A 70 -0.99 -5.31 6.45
CA TYR A 70 -0.08 -4.83 5.40
C TYR A 70 -0.62 -3.50 4.88
N HIS A 71 0.02 -2.42 5.30
CA HIS A 71 -0.37 -1.07 4.89
C HIS A 71 0.31 -0.69 3.57
N LEU A 72 -0.39 -0.97 2.46
CA LEU A 72 0.07 -0.73 1.09
C LEU A 72 -0.69 0.41 0.41
N ALA A 73 -1.84 0.83 0.94
CA ALA A 73 -2.59 1.98 0.43
C ALA A 73 -1.70 3.22 0.45
N ALA A 74 -1.45 3.76 -0.72
CA ALA A 74 -0.66 4.97 -0.89
C ALA A 74 -0.85 5.51 -2.31
N LYS A 75 -0.84 6.83 -2.46
CA LYS A 75 -0.62 7.45 -3.76
C LYS A 75 0.87 7.38 -4.10
N ALA A 76 1.17 6.74 -5.24
CA ALA A 76 2.52 6.48 -5.72
C ALA A 76 2.89 7.45 -6.85
N ARG A 77 4.20 7.56 -7.15
CA ARG A 77 4.82 8.35 -8.19
C ARG A 77 5.14 9.79 -7.79
N VAL A 78 6.29 10.23 -8.29
CA VAL A 78 6.84 11.55 -7.98
C VAL A 78 6.09 12.63 -8.75
N GLN A 79 6.00 12.51 -10.09
CA GLN A 79 5.41 13.57 -10.91
C GLN A 79 3.96 13.89 -10.55
N PRO A 80 3.03 12.93 -10.44
CA PRO A 80 1.66 13.25 -10.03
C PRO A 80 1.53 13.87 -8.63
N SER A 81 2.53 13.70 -7.75
CA SER A 81 2.49 14.31 -6.42
C SER A 81 2.64 15.83 -6.43
N PHE A 82 3.20 16.40 -7.49
CA PHE A 82 3.25 17.85 -7.67
C PHE A 82 1.90 18.41 -8.16
N ASP A 83 1.11 17.60 -8.87
CA ASP A 83 -0.20 18.01 -9.37
C ASP A 83 -1.23 18.13 -8.22
N ASP A 84 -1.18 17.22 -7.24
CA ASP A 84 -2.12 17.18 -6.11
C ASP A 84 -1.41 16.80 -4.79
N PRO A 85 -0.58 17.70 -4.26
CA PRO A 85 0.17 17.43 -3.03
C PRO A 85 -0.74 17.23 -1.80
N VAL A 86 -1.91 17.88 -1.78
CA VAL A 86 -2.84 17.82 -0.64
C VAL A 86 -3.43 16.42 -0.49
N ASP A 87 -3.90 15.81 -1.59
CA ASP A 87 -4.44 14.47 -1.54
C ASP A 87 -3.35 13.41 -1.31
N TYR A 88 -2.13 13.64 -1.83
CA TYR A 88 -0.97 12.81 -1.48
C TYR A 88 -0.65 12.86 0.02
N PHE A 89 -0.72 14.04 0.65
CA PHE A 89 -0.58 14.18 2.11
C PHE A 89 -1.69 13.42 2.84
N ARG A 90 -2.94 13.62 2.43
CA ARG A 90 -4.11 12.99 3.04
C ARG A 90 -3.96 11.47 3.08
N VAL A 91 -3.65 10.86 1.95
CA VAL A 91 -3.54 9.40 1.85
C VAL A 91 -2.25 8.88 2.51
N ASN A 92 -1.08 9.45 2.17
CA ASN A 92 0.20 8.88 2.56
C ASN A 92 0.64 9.23 3.98
N VAL A 93 0.20 10.35 4.54
CA VAL A 93 0.57 10.79 5.90
C VAL A 93 -0.59 10.62 6.86
N LYS A 94 -1.72 11.28 6.62
CA LYS A 94 -2.90 11.17 7.51
C LYS A 94 -3.43 9.74 7.51
N GLY A 95 -3.60 9.10 6.36
CA GLY A 95 -4.03 7.71 6.27
C GLY A 95 -3.09 6.75 7.01
N THR A 96 -1.76 6.96 6.92
CA THR A 96 -0.80 6.19 7.72
C THR A 96 -1.01 6.41 9.22
N MET A 97 -1.28 7.64 9.67
CA MET A 97 -1.57 7.94 11.06
C MET A 97 -2.83 7.19 11.54
N GLU A 98 -3.92 7.21 10.76
CA GLU A 98 -5.16 6.48 11.07
C GLU A 98 -4.91 4.97 11.20
N VAL A 99 -4.12 4.38 10.30
CA VAL A 99 -3.72 2.96 10.39
C VAL A 99 -2.96 2.68 11.68
N MET A 100 -2.02 3.54 12.07
CA MET A 100 -1.22 3.35 13.29
C MET A 100 -2.07 3.49 14.55
N GLU A 101 -3.00 4.46 14.61
CA GLU A 101 -3.92 4.61 15.73
C GLU A 101 -4.86 3.39 15.86
N TRP A 102 -5.44 2.95 14.75
CA TRP A 102 -6.26 1.75 14.73
C TRP A 102 -5.46 0.50 15.16
N ALA A 103 -4.27 0.31 14.62
CA ALA A 103 -3.42 -0.83 14.96
C ALA A 103 -2.99 -0.82 16.44
N LYS A 104 -2.68 0.35 16.99
CA LYS A 104 -2.38 0.52 18.42
C LYS A 104 -3.56 0.12 19.29
N LYS A 105 -4.77 0.60 18.96
CA LYS A 105 -6.00 0.28 19.70
C LYS A 105 -6.31 -1.22 19.70
N ASN A 106 -6.06 -1.90 18.59
CA ASN A 106 -6.40 -3.31 18.38
C ASN A 106 -5.21 -4.27 18.56
N ASN A 107 -4.02 -3.76 18.97
CA ASN A 107 -2.78 -4.53 19.13
C ASN A 107 -2.39 -5.32 17.87
N VAL A 108 -2.54 -4.74 16.68
CA VAL A 108 -2.27 -5.34 15.38
C VAL A 108 -0.82 -5.08 14.96
N LYS A 109 -0.11 -6.11 14.47
CA LYS A 109 1.20 -5.91 13.83
C LYS A 109 1.02 -5.20 12.49
N VAL A 110 1.84 -4.18 12.21
CA VAL A 110 1.81 -3.46 10.93
C VAL A 110 3.08 -3.72 10.12
N VAL A 111 2.90 -3.98 8.82
CA VAL A 111 3.97 -3.96 7.82
C VAL A 111 3.69 -2.80 6.87
N TYR A 112 4.48 -1.75 7.00
CA TYR A 112 4.32 -0.51 6.22
C TYR A 112 5.10 -0.56 4.91
N ALA A 113 4.47 -0.15 3.81
CA ALA A 113 5.10 0.00 2.51
C ALA A 113 5.97 1.28 2.46
N GLY A 114 7.23 1.14 2.82
CA GLY A 114 8.24 2.18 2.63
C GLY A 114 8.68 2.32 1.17
N SER A 115 9.57 3.27 0.90
CA SER A 115 10.03 3.59 -0.45
C SER A 115 11.54 3.69 -0.56
N SER A 116 12.06 3.41 -1.76
CA SER A 116 13.45 3.70 -2.14
C SER A 116 13.75 5.21 -2.13
N SER A 117 12.73 6.07 -2.14
CA SER A 117 12.89 7.53 -2.02
C SER A 117 13.63 7.95 -0.76
N LYS A 118 13.75 7.09 0.25
CA LYS A 118 14.57 7.34 1.44
C LYS A 118 16.06 7.64 1.13
N HIS A 119 16.54 7.27 -0.06
CA HIS A 119 17.92 7.54 -0.50
C HIS A 119 18.11 8.91 -1.15
N PHE A 120 17.03 9.66 -1.34
CA PHE A 120 16.98 11.01 -1.87
C PHE A 120 16.57 11.99 -0.76
N SER A 121 16.73 13.31 -1.00
CA SER A 121 16.23 14.30 -0.07
C SER A 121 14.70 14.23 0.01
N PRO A 122 14.12 14.27 1.21
CA PRO A 122 12.66 14.38 1.35
C PRO A 122 12.09 15.61 0.64
N GLU A 123 12.89 16.68 0.52
CA GLU A 123 12.48 17.94 -0.10
C GLU A 123 12.42 17.90 -1.62
N ASP A 124 12.92 16.83 -2.25
CA ASP A 124 12.94 16.70 -3.72
C ASP A 124 11.53 16.56 -4.32
N SER A 125 10.54 16.10 -3.55
CA SER A 125 9.16 16.01 -4.02
C SER A 125 8.17 15.80 -2.88
N PRO A 126 6.87 16.18 -3.07
CA PRO A 126 5.81 15.84 -2.11
C PRO A 126 5.74 14.33 -1.82
N TYR A 127 5.87 13.48 -2.83
CA TYR A 127 5.89 12.03 -2.63
C TYR A 127 7.04 11.56 -1.73
N ALA A 128 8.28 12.04 -1.96
CA ALA A 128 9.43 11.68 -1.14
C ALA A 128 9.25 12.14 0.30
N MET A 129 8.79 13.38 0.50
CA MET A 129 8.48 13.93 1.82
C MET A 129 7.44 13.09 2.55
N TYR A 130 6.33 12.74 1.89
CA TYR A 130 5.23 12.03 2.56
C TYR A 130 5.55 10.57 2.85
N LYS A 131 6.36 9.91 2.02
CA LYS A 131 6.90 8.57 2.33
C LYS A 131 7.88 8.63 3.49
N TYR A 132 8.72 9.66 3.58
CA TYR A 132 9.59 9.90 4.71
C TYR A 132 8.79 10.12 6.00
N LEU A 133 7.78 10.99 5.99
CA LEU A 133 6.90 11.25 7.14
C LEU A 133 6.18 9.97 7.59
N GLY A 134 5.67 9.16 6.66
CA GLY A 134 5.06 7.87 6.96
C GLY A 134 6.02 6.92 7.70
N GLU A 135 7.29 6.84 7.28
CA GLU A 135 8.30 6.07 8.00
C GLU A 135 8.61 6.66 9.40
N GLN A 136 8.61 7.99 9.56
CA GLN A 136 8.80 8.60 10.89
C GLN A 136 7.62 8.30 11.82
N ILE A 137 6.38 8.33 11.32
CA ILE A 137 5.19 7.91 12.07
C ILE A 137 5.35 6.45 12.53
N CYS A 138 5.73 5.54 11.63
CA CYS A 138 5.99 4.13 11.97
C CYS A 138 7.02 3.98 13.11
N LYS A 139 8.14 4.71 13.03
CA LYS A 139 9.20 4.69 14.04
C LYS A 139 8.71 5.28 15.37
N LEU A 140 7.92 6.36 15.34
CA LEU A 140 7.32 6.95 16.52
C LEU A 140 6.44 5.94 17.26
N TYR A 141 5.52 5.27 16.53
CA TYR A 141 4.60 4.31 17.14
C TYR A 141 5.33 3.07 17.67
N LYS A 142 6.35 2.58 16.95
CA LYS A 142 7.22 1.50 17.44
C LYS A 142 7.93 1.88 18.74
N LYS A 143 8.48 3.10 18.83
CA LYS A 143 9.27 3.54 19.98
C LYS A 143 8.40 3.96 21.17
N SER A 144 7.36 4.75 20.92
CA SER A 144 6.59 5.41 22.00
C SER A 144 5.41 4.59 22.51
N TYR A 145 4.87 3.71 21.66
CA TYR A 145 3.69 2.88 22.01
C TYR A 145 3.98 1.38 21.97
N ASN A 146 5.24 0.98 21.74
CA ASN A 146 5.64 -0.43 21.64
C ASN A 146 4.82 -1.21 20.58
N LEU A 147 4.30 -0.52 19.55
CA LEU A 147 3.58 -1.16 18.46
C LEU A 147 4.52 -2.00 17.61
N LYS A 148 4.11 -3.22 17.24
CA LYS A 148 4.88 -4.08 16.35
C LYS A 148 4.79 -3.56 14.91
N VAL A 149 5.78 -2.77 14.49
CA VAL A 149 5.85 -2.19 13.14
C VAL A 149 7.13 -2.61 12.44
N GLU A 150 6.98 -3.09 11.20
CA GLU A 150 8.08 -3.35 10.27
C GLU A 150 7.92 -2.49 9.02
N ILE A 151 9.04 -2.07 8.42
CA ILE A 151 9.04 -1.24 7.20
C ILE A 151 9.64 -2.06 6.07
N ALA A 152 8.81 -2.42 5.09
CA ALA A 152 9.21 -3.07 3.84
C ALA A 152 9.41 -2.00 2.77
N ARG A 153 10.66 -1.71 2.37
CA ARG A 153 10.95 -0.69 1.35
C ARG A 153 10.93 -1.30 -0.04
N PHE A 154 9.99 -0.84 -0.84
CA PHE A 154 9.90 -1.22 -2.24
C PHE A 154 10.78 -0.32 -3.11
N TYR A 155 11.46 -0.96 -4.05
CA TYR A 155 12.21 -0.32 -5.13
C TYR A 155 11.39 -0.41 -6.43
N ASN A 156 12.03 -0.64 -7.56
CA ASN A 156 11.34 -0.78 -8.84
C ASN A 156 10.67 -2.16 -8.94
N VAL A 157 9.44 -2.26 -8.48
CA VAL A 157 8.64 -3.48 -8.55
C VAL A 157 7.97 -3.58 -9.92
N TYR A 158 7.96 -4.76 -10.52
CA TYR A 158 7.27 -5.07 -11.78
C TYR A 158 6.64 -6.46 -11.70
N GLY A 159 5.66 -6.74 -12.55
CA GLY A 159 5.01 -8.04 -12.60
C GLY A 159 3.52 -8.01 -12.95
N PRO A 160 2.82 -9.14 -12.75
CA PRO A 160 1.39 -9.23 -13.04
C PRO A 160 0.58 -8.14 -12.33
N ARG A 161 -0.45 -7.61 -13.00
CA ARG A 161 -1.36 -6.57 -12.49
C ARG A 161 -0.71 -5.20 -12.24
N GLU A 162 0.55 -5.00 -12.70
CA GLU A 162 1.16 -3.66 -12.63
C GLU A 162 0.37 -2.66 -13.48
N ASN A 163 0.38 -1.39 -13.03
CA ASN A 163 -0.17 -0.32 -13.83
C ASN A 163 0.78 -0.03 -15.00
N ARG A 164 0.26 -0.09 -16.23
CA ARG A 164 1.00 0.14 -17.48
C ARG A 164 0.64 1.47 -18.14
N ASP A 165 -0.13 2.30 -17.48
CA ASP A 165 -0.45 3.66 -17.90
C ASP A 165 0.81 4.52 -17.92
N GLU A 166 0.95 5.41 -18.92
CA GLU A 166 2.16 6.23 -19.07
C GLU A 166 2.41 7.17 -17.89
N LYS A 167 1.36 7.66 -17.23
CA LYS A 167 1.46 8.56 -16.07
C LYS A 167 1.80 7.82 -14.78
N PHE A 168 1.27 6.59 -14.58
CA PHE A 168 1.34 5.86 -13.32
C PHE A 168 2.10 4.53 -13.40
N GLY A 169 2.43 4.06 -14.61
CA GLY A 169 3.22 2.86 -14.82
C GLY A 169 4.69 3.03 -14.41
N ASN A 170 5.40 1.93 -14.20
CA ASN A 170 6.85 1.97 -14.15
C ASN A 170 7.44 1.78 -15.56
N VAL A 171 8.72 2.09 -15.73
CA VAL A 171 9.38 2.03 -17.02
C VAL A 171 9.31 0.66 -17.68
N ILE A 172 9.40 -0.42 -16.89
CA ILE A 172 9.34 -1.81 -17.41
C ILE A 172 7.94 -2.11 -17.95
N GLY A 173 6.87 -1.76 -17.20
CA GLY A 173 5.49 -1.96 -17.63
C GLY A 173 5.13 -1.16 -18.87
N ILE A 174 5.56 0.10 -18.94
CA ILE A 174 5.37 0.98 -20.11
C ILE A 174 6.10 0.41 -21.33
N TRP A 175 7.39 0.09 -21.21
CA TRP A 175 8.18 -0.45 -22.31
C TRP A 175 7.68 -1.81 -22.78
N THR A 176 7.28 -2.68 -21.87
CA THR A 176 6.65 -3.97 -22.22
C THR A 176 5.39 -3.75 -23.06
N THR A 177 4.55 -2.79 -22.68
CA THR A 177 3.33 -2.48 -23.45
C THR A 177 3.65 -1.92 -24.82
N LYS A 178 4.60 -0.99 -24.92
CA LYS A 178 5.05 -0.42 -26.21
C LYS A 178 5.65 -1.51 -27.12
N ALA A 179 6.51 -2.37 -26.57
CA ALA A 179 7.11 -3.47 -27.32
C ALA A 179 6.06 -4.43 -27.88
N ILE A 180 5.03 -4.79 -27.09
CA ILE A 180 3.92 -5.66 -27.55
C ILE A 180 3.14 -4.99 -28.70
N LYS A 181 2.98 -3.66 -28.66
CA LYS A 181 2.27 -2.89 -29.69
C LYS A 181 3.15 -2.54 -30.91
N GLY A 182 4.44 -2.81 -30.88
CA GLY A 182 5.39 -2.40 -31.93
C GLY A 182 5.68 -0.87 -31.93
N GLU A 183 5.44 -0.21 -30.80
CA GLU A 183 5.71 1.23 -30.62
C GLU A 183 7.18 1.47 -30.21
N PRO A 184 7.79 2.62 -30.53
CA PRO A 184 9.13 2.98 -30.05
C PRO A 184 9.20 3.02 -28.51
N LEU A 185 10.33 2.57 -27.97
CA LEU A 185 10.60 2.58 -26.52
C LEU A 185 11.06 3.96 -26.05
#